data_59903f5d3ae5734bbf0e54dedbab692c
#
_entry.id   59903f5d3ae5734bbf0e54dedbab692c
#
_cell.length_a   1.000
_cell.length_b   1.000
_cell.length_c   1.000
_cell.angle_alpha   90.00
_cell.angle_beta   90.00
_cell.angle_gamma   90.00
#
_symmetry.space_group_name_H-M   'P 1'
#
loop_
_entity.id
_entity.type
_entity.pdbx_description
1 polymer ?
#
loop_
_entity_poly.entity_id
_entity_poly.type
_entity_poly.pdbx_seq_one_letter_code
_entity_poly.pdbx_strand_id
1 'polypeptide(L)'
;MRKKKTVMNISKKATSSLRCTAAVAILALVSSCAKETTTYENDDVKLYLDAWMSVNHPGVQPTGLGVYIIDDQPGSGEAVTDDDYYYFIRYTATDLNGNISGTSEEKVAQQTGSYTKGNYYGPTVVMDSYYATQPGVLEAIKGMKVGGTRTVVVPGWLNSTISSSTGEKYYTTAEEFYKNKSGSNTIYTLTLTGKTDNINKWEVDSLERYTARMMNDVDSTFYGYYYQQLKEPTDTTTFPRDTTFYINYIGRLLNGQVFDTTIEDTAKFYGIYSSSKTYKPQMVKLNDNDEQDDGKQHHQVFIAVITVVDGDL
;
A
#
# COMPACT_ATOMS: atom_id res chain seq x y z
N MET A 1 -60.65 -56.57 -68.32
CA MET A 1 -61.45 -55.63 -67.49
C MET A 1 -60.78 -55.32 -66.17
N ARG A 2 -60.80 -54.08 -65.67
CA ARG A 2 -60.24 -53.49 -64.50
C ARG A 2 -58.69 -53.35 -64.42
N LYS A 3 -58.18 -52.23 -64.95
CA LYS A 3 -56.88 -51.67 -64.66
C LYS A 3 -56.91 -51.04 -63.22
N LYS A 4 -56.15 -51.55 -62.28
CA LYS A 4 -55.94 -50.93 -60.98
C LYS A 4 -54.82 -49.89 -61.12
N LYS A 5 -55.14 -48.70 -60.66
CA LYS A 5 -54.22 -47.58 -60.48
C LYS A 5 -53.17 -47.89 -59.42
N THR A 6 -51.92 -47.88 -59.80
CA THR A 6 -50.81 -47.82 -58.87
C THR A 6 -50.01 -46.52 -59.16
N VAL A 7 -50.55 -45.43 -58.71
CA VAL A 7 -49.82 -44.16 -58.72
C VAL A 7 -50.26 -43.47 -57.42
N MET A 8 -49.45 -43.45 -56.40
CA MET A 8 -49.40 -42.42 -55.30
C MET A 8 -48.83 -42.97 -54.00
N ASN A 9 -47.55 -43.21 -53.96
CA ASN A 9 -46.87 -43.33 -52.69
C ASN A 9 -45.41 -42.88 -52.64
N ILE A 10 -44.87 -42.29 -53.72
CA ILE A 10 -43.47 -41.87 -53.78
C ILE A 10 -43.27 -40.39 -53.31
N SER A 11 -44.34 -39.56 -53.43
CA SER A 11 -44.18 -38.12 -53.11
C SER A 11 -44.20 -37.77 -51.61
N LYS A 12 -44.85 -38.58 -50.77
CA LYS A 12 -44.92 -38.27 -49.32
C LYS A 12 -43.67 -38.64 -48.51
N LYS A 13 -42.86 -39.62 -48.96
CA LYS A 13 -41.61 -39.98 -48.32
C LYS A 13 -40.44 -39.00 -48.67
N ALA A 14 -40.43 -38.49 -49.91
CA ALA A 14 -39.41 -37.55 -50.30
C ALA A 14 -39.57 -36.15 -49.62
N THR A 15 -40.80 -35.71 -49.43
CA THR A 15 -41.07 -34.40 -48.75
C THR A 15 -40.84 -34.45 -47.21
N SER A 16 -41.01 -35.62 -46.57
CA SER A 16 -40.70 -35.75 -45.15
C SER A 16 -39.19 -35.80 -44.86
N SER A 17 -38.43 -36.46 -45.72
CA SER A 17 -36.97 -36.52 -45.65
C SER A 17 -36.33 -35.14 -45.89
N LEU A 18 -36.84 -34.35 -46.83
CA LEU A 18 -36.31 -33.01 -47.12
C LEU A 18 -36.63 -32.01 -46.00
N ARG A 19 -37.77 -32.16 -45.28
CA ARG A 19 -38.11 -31.32 -44.13
C ARG A 19 -37.29 -31.67 -42.89
N CYS A 20 -36.95 -32.93 -42.66
CA CYS A 20 -36.05 -33.31 -41.57
C CYS A 20 -34.60 -32.86 -41.81
N THR A 21 -34.08 -32.96 -43.02
CA THR A 21 -32.71 -32.48 -43.33
C THR A 21 -32.61 -30.96 -43.27
N ALA A 22 -33.62 -30.20 -43.65
CA ALA A 22 -33.66 -28.75 -43.53
C ALA A 22 -33.73 -28.32 -42.06
N ALA A 23 -34.50 -29.00 -41.20
CA ALA A 23 -34.61 -28.72 -39.77
C ALA A 23 -33.28 -29.00 -39.02
N VAL A 24 -32.58 -30.09 -39.37
CA VAL A 24 -31.26 -30.42 -38.77
C VAL A 24 -30.18 -29.43 -39.25
N ALA A 25 -30.23 -28.98 -40.49
CA ALA A 25 -29.28 -27.96 -40.99
C ALA A 25 -29.48 -26.58 -40.29
N ILE A 26 -30.73 -26.20 -40.02
CA ILE A 26 -31.03 -24.95 -39.29
C ILE A 26 -30.59 -25.06 -37.84
N LEU A 27 -30.79 -26.20 -37.14
CA LEU A 27 -30.28 -26.41 -35.79
C LEU A 27 -28.73 -26.39 -35.73
N ALA A 28 -28.05 -26.94 -36.72
CA ALA A 28 -26.58 -26.91 -36.78
C ALA A 28 -26.01 -25.50 -37.02
N LEU A 29 -26.77 -24.62 -37.70
CA LEU A 29 -26.35 -23.23 -37.94
C LEU A 29 -26.55 -22.34 -36.68
N VAL A 30 -27.47 -22.69 -35.77
CA VAL A 30 -27.69 -21.94 -34.52
C VAL A 30 -26.67 -22.33 -33.44
N SER A 31 -26.15 -23.56 -33.49
CA SER A 31 -25.14 -24.02 -32.51
C SER A 31 -23.71 -23.61 -32.87
N SER A 32 -23.45 -23.02 -34.04
CA SER A 32 -22.08 -22.61 -34.43
C SER A 32 -21.73 -21.17 -34.12
N CYS A 33 -22.60 -20.38 -33.43
CA CYS A 33 -22.36 -18.99 -33.09
C CYS A 33 -22.34 -18.70 -31.57
N ALA A 34 -22.23 -19.71 -30.73
CA ALA A 34 -21.84 -19.48 -29.37
C ALA A 34 -20.31 -19.31 -29.35
N LYS A 35 -19.83 -18.10 -29.69
CA LYS A 35 -18.49 -17.70 -29.35
C LYS A 35 -18.42 -17.81 -27.82
N GLU A 36 -17.64 -18.75 -27.29
CA GLU A 36 -17.36 -18.81 -25.86
C GLU A 36 -16.78 -17.46 -25.49
N THR A 37 -17.57 -16.65 -24.81
CA THR A 37 -17.09 -15.41 -24.25
C THR A 37 -16.21 -15.81 -23.08
N THR A 38 -14.90 -15.61 -23.20
CA THR A 38 -14.00 -15.78 -22.06
C THR A 38 -14.45 -14.77 -21.03
N THR A 39 -15.05 -15.22 -19.92
CA THR A 39 -15.40 -14.38 -18.79
C THR A 39 -14.18 -14.28 -17.90
N TYR A 40 -13.80 -13.05 -17.56
CA TYR A 40 -12.74 -12.77 -16.58
C TYR A 40 -13.37 -12.55 -15.22
N GLU A 41 -12.62 -12.83 -14.15
CA GLU A 41 -13.05 -12.59 -12.76
C GLU A 41 -13.48 -11.14 -12.53
N ASN A 42 -12.89 -10.20 -13.26
CA ASN A 42 -13.17 -8.77 -13.13
C ASN A 42 -14.38 -8.26 -13.95
N ASP A 43 -15.04 -9.09 -14.75
CA ASP A 43 -16.13 -8.63 -15.61
C ASP A 43 -17.30 -8.03 -14.79
N ASP A 44 -17.70 -8.70 -13.70
CA ASP A 44 -18.74 -8.20 -12.79
C ASP A 44 -18.27 -6.96 -12.00
N VAL A 45 -17.02 -6.96 -11.55
CA VAL A 45 -16.40 -5.81 -10.83
C VAL A 45 -16.38 -4.57 -11.73
N LYS A 46 -16.03 -4.77 -13.00
CA LYS A 46 -16.02 -3.70 -14.01
C LYS A 46 -17.43 -3.21 -14.34
N LEU A 47 -18.37 -4.12 -14.53
CA LEU A 47 -19.76 -3.76 -14.82
C LEU A 47 -20.36 -2.90 -13.70
N TYR A 48 -20.10 -3.27 -12.44
CA TYR A 48 -20.52 -2.51 -11.30
C TYR A 48 -19.84 -1.12 -11.24
N LEU A 49 -18.53 -1.07 -11.49
CA LEU A 49 -17.78 0.19 -11.55
C LEU A 49 -18.30 1.13 -12.64
N ASP A 50 -18.50 0.61 -13.85
CA ASP A 50 -19.00 1.40 -14.99
C ASP A 50 -20.39 1.97 -14.70
N ALA A 51 -21.28 1.17 -14.11
CA ALA A 51 -22.62 1.61 -13.70
C ALA A 51 -22.53 2.69 -12.60
N TRP A 52 -21.70 2.49 -11.58
CA TRP A 52 -21.49 3.45 -10.50
C TRP A 52 -20.93 4.77 -11.01
N MET A 53 -19.90 4.73 -11.88
CA MET A 53 -19.30 5.92 -12.49
C MET A 53 -20.31 6.68 -13.36
N SER A 54 -21.13 5.98 -14.14
CA SER A 54 -22.13 6.63 -15.00
C SER A 54 -23.18 7.41 -14.22
N VAL A 55 -23.49 6.98 -13.01
CA VAL A 55 -24.47 7.62 -12.11
C VAL A 55 -23.85 8.75 -11.30
N ASN A 56 -22.69 8.50 -10.70
CA ASN A 56 -22.11 9.42 -9.71
C ASN A 56 -21.14 10.43 -10.32
N HIS A 57 -20.44 10.07 -11.42
CA HIS A 57 -19.45 10.93 -12.08
C HIS A 57 -19.58 10.84 -13.61
N PRO A 58 -20.74 11.22 -14.18
CA PRO A 58 -20.98 11.10 -15.62
C PRO A 58 -19.96 11.93 -16.41
N GLY A 59 -19.37 11.32 -17.42
CA GLY A 59 -18.42 11.98 -18.33
C GLY A 59 -16.96 11.98 -17.88
N VAL A 60 -16.65 11.55 -16.66
CA VAL A 60 -15.26 11.38 -16.23
C VAL A 60 -14.62 10.21 -17.00
N GLN A 61 -13.49 10.47 -17.64
CA GLN A 61 -12.74 9.45 -18.39
C GLN A 61 -11.61 8.88 -17.53
N PRO A 62 -11.31 7.58 -17.67
CA PRO A 62 -10.19 6.97 -16.97
C PRO A 62 -8.85 7.44 -17.55
N THR A 63 -7.80 7.39 -16.73
CA THR A 63 -6.40 7.52 -17.16
C THR A 63 -5.96 6.35 -18.05
N GLY A 64 -4.73 6.40 -18.57
CA GLY A 64 -4.20 5.34 -19.42
C GLY A 64 -4.18 3.96 -18.76
N LEU A 65 -4.00 3.89 -17.44
CA LEU A 65 -4.03 2.64 -16.69
C LEU A 65 -5.46 2.24 -16.24
N GLY A 66 -6.41 3.20 -16.23
CA GLY A 66 -7.81 2.92 -15.91
C GLY A 66 -8.32 3.53 -14.59
N VAL A 67 -7.56 4.41 -13.95
CA VAL A 67 -7.97 5.13 -12.74
C VAL A 67 -8.82 6.34 -13.13
N TYR A 68 -9.89 6.61 -12.38
CA TYR A 68 -10.74 7.79 -12.59
C TYR A 68 -10.41 8.88 -11.58
N ILE A 69 -9.96 10.04 -12.05
CA ILE A 69 -9.74 11.22 -11.20
C ILE A 69 -11.09 11.96 -11.10
N ILE A 70 -11.68 11.98 -9.91
CA ILE A 70 -13.01 12.57 -9.68
C ILE A 70 -12.96 13.93 -8.98
N ASP A 71 -11.85 14.25 -8.29
CA ASP A 71 -11.54 15.57 -7.77
C ASP A 71 -10.02 15.76 -7.76
N ASP A 72 -9.55 16.99 -8.07
CA ASP A 72 -8.14 17.33 -8.11
C ASP A 72 -7.91 18.75 -7.63
N GLN A 73 -7.32 18.87 -6.44
CA GLN A 73 -6.94 20.15 -5.84
C GLN A 73 -5.42 20.26 -5.91
N PRO A 74 -4.88 21.02 -6.88
CA PRO A 74 -3.44 21.07 -7.11
C PRO A 74 -2.70 21.71 -5.94
N GLY A 75 -1.57 21.11 -5.55
CA GLY A 75 -0.65 21.68 -4.58
C GLY A 75 0.14 22.86 -5.17
N SER A 76 0.83 23.58 -4.27
CA SER A 76 1.71 24.69 -4.62
C SER A 76 3.19 24.31 -4.67
N GLY A 77 3.56 23.10 -4.22
CA GLY A 77 4.93 22.62 -4.21
C GLY A 77 5.38 22.06 -5.56
N GLU A 78 6.51 21.37 -5.55
CA GLU A 78 7.09 20.75 -6.73
C GLU A 78 6.19 19.64 -7.30
N ALA A 79 6.19 19.52 -8.62
CA ALA A 79 5.48 18.44 -9.29
C ALA A 79 6.23 17.11 -9.18
N VAL A 80 5.49 16.01 -9.17
CA VAL A 80 6.04 14.67 -9.35
C VAL A 80 6.62 14.55 -10.75
N THR A 81 7.82 13.98 -10.84
CA THR A 81 8.55 13.70 -12.07
C THR A 81 8.89 12.22 -12.17
N ASP A 82 9.35 11.77 -13.32
CA ASP A 82 9.76 10.37 -13.52
C ASP A 82 11.07 10.01 -12.78
N ASP A 83 11.79 11.02 -12.25
CA ASP A 83 13.00 10.82 -11.44
C ASP A 83 12.68 10.55 -9.96
N ASP A 84 11.45 10.82 -9.50
CA ASP A 84 11.04 10.58 -8.12
C ASP A 84 10.75 9.10 -7.92
N TYR A 85 11.26 8.53 -6.83
CA TYR A 85 11.07 7.11 -6.52
C TYR A 85 10.27 6.87 -5.23
N TYR A 86 10.23 7.86 -4.32
CA TYR A 86 9.51 7.76 -3.05
C TYR A 86 8.54 8.92 -2.91
N TYR A 87 7.31 8.59 -2.53
CA TYR A 87 6.25 9.57 -2.28
C TYR A 87 5.75 9.43 -0.85
N PHE A 88 5.49 10.56 -0.20
CA PHE A 88 4.91 10.62 1.13
C PHE A 88 3.47 11.06 0.99
N ILE A 89 2.54 10.16 1.29
CA ILE A 89 1.11 10.40 1.10
C ILE A 89 0.33 10.24 2.40
N ARG A 90 -0.66 11.10 2.60
CA ARG A 90 -1.78 10.82 3.50
C ARG A 90 -2.94 10.30 2.69
N TYR A 91 -3.72 9.40 3.25
CA TYR A 91 -4.83 8.85 2.51
C TYR A 91 -6.01 8.46 3.39
N THR A 92 -7.19 8.45 2.77
CA THR A 92 -8.37 7.73 3.23
C THR A 92 -8.90 6.90 2.07
N ALA A 93 -9.16 5.62 2.32
CA ALA A 93 -9.69 4.66 1.37
C ALA A 93 -11.10 4.25 1.78
N THR A 94 -12.04 4.28 0.82
CA THR A 94 -13.42 3.83 1.01
C THR A 94 -13.83 2.85 -0.08
N ASP A 95 -14.83 2.03 0.19
CA ASP A 95 -15.55 1.34 -0.87
C ASP A 95 -16.46 2.33 -1.65
N LEU A 96 -17.11 1.86 -2.73
CA LEU A 96 -18.02 2.70 -3.53
C LEU A 96 -19.31 3.12 -2.79
N ASN A 97 -19.57 2.56 -1.61
CA ASN A 97 -20.70 2.93 -0.74
C ASN A 97 -20.29 3.95 0.34
N GLY A 98 -19.00 4.33 0.39
CA GLY A 98 -18.47 5.29 1.36
C GLY A 98 -18.02 4.67 2.69
N ASN A 99 -18.00 3.34 2.82
CA ASN A 99 -17.45 2.69 4.01
C ASN A 99 -15.93 2.78 4.01
N ILE A 100 -15.34 3.32 5.07
CA ILE A 100 -13.89 3.48 5.20
C ILE A 100 -13.26 2.11 5.42
N SER A 101 -12.31 1.75 4.55
CA SER A 101 -11.51 0.52 4.62
C SER A 101 -10.11 0.75 5.18
N GLY A 102 -9.60 2.00 5.14
CA GLY A 102 -8.30 2.37 5.68
C GLY A 102 -8.05 3.86 5.65
N THR A 103 -7.22 4.35 6.57
CA THR A 103 -6.85 5.76 6.61
C THR A 103 -5.52 5.95 7.34
N SER A 104 -4.74 6.92 6.88
CA SER A 104 -3.56 7.45 7.60
C SER A 104 -3.89 8.71 8.42
N GLU A 105 -5.18 9.12 8.47
CA GLU A 105 -5.63 10.29 9.19
C GLU A 105 -6.16 9.91 10.58
N GLU A 106 -5.48 10.35 11.64
CA GLU A 106 -5.82 10.02 13.02
C GLU A 106 -7.27 10.41 13.39
N LYS A 107 -7.69 11.62 12.98
CA LYS A 107 -9.06 12.10 13.26
C LYS A 107 -10.12 11.24 12.59
N VAL A 108 -9.86 10.78 11.37
CA VAL A 108 -10.76 9.90 10.64
C VAL A 108 -10.85 8.55 11.35
N ALA A 109 -9.71 7.98 11.74
CA ALA A 109 -9.66 6.73 12.50
C ALA A 109 -10.43 6.84 13.84
N GLN A 110 -10.30 7.96 14.55
CA GLN A 110 -11.05 8.22 15.79
C GLN A 110 -12.56 8.30 15.54
N GLN A 111 -12.98 9.01 14.47
CA GLN A 111 -14.39 9.18 14.13
C GLN A 111 -15.06 7.87 13.70
N THR A 112 -14.32 6.97 13.08
CA THR A 112 -14.82 5.67 12.61
C THR A 112 -14.66 4.56 13.65
N GLY A 113 -14.05 4.84 14.80
CA GLY A 113 -13.78 3.85 15.83
C GLY A 113 -12.67 2.86 15.49
N SER A 114 -11.91 3.09 14.41
CA SER A 114 -10.77 2.27 14.00
C SER A 114 -9.43 2.72 14.60
N TYR A 115 -9.44 3.77 15.41
CA TYR A 115 -8.24 4.29 16.04
C TYR A 115 -7.60 3.29 16.98
N THR A 116 -6.30 3.08 16.82
CA THR A 116 -5.46 2.28 17.71
C THR A 116 -4.25 3.10 18.14
N LYS A 117 -4.07 3.27 19.46
CA LYS A 117 -3.02 4.13 20.01
C LYS A 117 -1.60 3.77 19.58
N GLY A 118 -1.34 2.48 19.33
CA GLY A 118 -0.04 1.98 18.87
C GLY A 118 0.21 2.17 17.36
N ASN A 119 -0.81 2.52 16.57
CA ASN A 119 -0.65 2.71 15.14
C ASN A 119 -0.06 4.09 14.81
N TYR A 120 0.70 4.13 13.73
CA TYR A 120 1.16 5.38 13.14
C TYR A 120 0.06 6.01 12.27
N TYR A 121 -0.24 7.29 12.55
CA TYR A 121 -1.12 8.12 11.73
C TYR A 121 -0.32 9.31 11.21
N GLY A 122 -0.13 9.34 9.91
CA GLY A 122 0.69 10.36 9.25
C GLY A 122 1.03 9.97 7.82
N PRO A 123 1.95 10.69 7.18
CA PRO A 123 2.37 10.38 5.83
C PRO A 123 2.96 8.97 5.74
N THR A 124 2.40 8.16 4.85
CA THR A 124 2.92 6.83 4.52
C THR A 124 3.86 6.95 3.33
N VAL A 125 5.01 6.28 3.40
CA VAL A 125 5.95 6.21 2.27
C VAL A 125 5.46 5.16 1.29
N VAL A 126 5.36 5.52 0.02
CA VAL A 126 5.11 4.61 -1.09
C VAL A 126 6.25 4.69 -2.09
N MET A 127 6.61 3.57 -2.70
CA MET A 127 7.69 3.46 -3.68
C MET A 127 7.12 3.39 -5.09
N ASP A 128 7.77 4.01 -6.07
CA ASP A 128 7.40 3.90 -7.49
C ASP A 128 7.78 2.51 -8.03
N SER A 129 7.07 1.51 -7.56
CA SER A 129 7.25 0.13 -7.95
C SER A 129 5.96 -0.65 -7.74
N TYR A 130 5.46 -1.31 -8.77
CA TYR A 130 4.29 -2.20 -8.68
C TYR A 130 4.52 -3.45 -7.83
N TYR A 131 5.76 -3.74 -7.44
CA TYR A 131 6.06 -4.78 -6.46
C TYR A 131 5.82 -4.32 -5.01
N ALA A 132 5.88 -3.02 -4.75
CA ALA A 132 5.75 -2.44 -3.42
C ALA A 132 4.44 -1.68 -3.21
N THR A 133 3.93 -1.04 -4.27
CA THR A 133 2.77 -0.15 -4.21
C THR A 133 1.72 -0.56 -5.25
N GLN A 134 0.46 -0.43 -4.91
CA GLN A 134 -0.65 -0.71 -5.82
C GLN A 134 -0.56 0.19 -7.05
N PRO A 135 -0.68 -0.37 -8.26
CA PRO A 135 -0.59 0.39 -9.52
C PRO A 135 -1.57 1.55 -9.61
N GLY A 136 -2.78 1.37 -9.06
CA GLY A 136 -3.80 2.42 -9.04
C GLY A 136 -3.43 3.62 -8.16
N VAL A 137 -2.71 3.40 -7.05
CA VAL A 137 -2.20 4.49 -6.19
C VAL A 137 -1.08 5.24 -6.89
N LEU A 138 -0.15 4.55 -7.53
CA LEU A 138 0.94 5.19 -8.29
C LEU A 138 0.39 5.99 -9.48
N GLU A 139 -0.57 5.44 -10.22
CA GLU A 139 -1.24 6.17 -11.31
C GLU A 139 -1.93 7.44 -10.80
N ALA A 140 -2.54 7.38 -9.60
CA ALA A 140 -3.18 8.53 -8.98
C ALA A 140 -2.20 9.64 -8.58
N ILE A 141 -0.95 9.30 -8.24
CA ILE A 141 0.09 10.26 -7.83
C ILE A 141 0.71 10.98 -9.02
N LYS A 142 0.72 10.37 -10.20
CA LYS A 142 1.31 10.98 -11.40
C LYS A 142 0.76 12.38 -11.68
N GLY A 143 1.69 13.31 -11.90
CA GLY A 143 1.36 14.71 -12.19
C GLY A 143 0.82 15.53 -11.00
N MET A 144 0.74 14.96 -9.79
CA MET A 144 0.43 15.74 -8.60
C MET A 144 1.57 16.70 -8.24
N LYS A 145 1.24 17.75 -7.50
CA LYS A 145 2.21 18.63 -6.85
C LYS A 145 2.16 18.42 -5.33
N VAL A 146 3.31 18.56 -4.68
CA VAL A 146 3.37 18.52 -3.22
C VAL A 146 2.41 19.54 -2.59
N GLY A 147 1.65 19.09 -1.60
CA GLY A 147 0.54 19.84 -0.97
C GLY A 147 -0.80 19.69 -1.68
N GLY A 148 -0.85 18.99 -2.81
CA GLY A 148 -2.10 18.72 -3.55
C GLY A 148 -2.88 17.55 -2.94
N THR A 149 -4.20 17.60 -3.14
CA THR A 149 -5.12 16.51 -2.76
C THR A 149 -5.90 16.06 -3.98
N ARG A 150 -5.99 14.76 -4.17
CA ARG A 150 -6.69 14.14 -5.30
C ARG A 150 -7.59 13.02 -4.81
N THR A 151 -8.84 13.00 -5.30
CA THR A 151 -9.76 11.89 -5.08
C THR A 151 -9.89 11.09 -6.37
N VAL A 152 -9.67 9.79 -6.26
CA VAL A 152 -9.67 8.86 -7.39
C VAL A 152 -10.52 7.65 -7.12
N VAL A 153 -11.11 7.08 -8.17
CA VAL A 153 -11.69 5.74 -8.13
C VAL A 153 -10.72 4.78 -8.80
N VAL A 154 -10.24 3.83 -8.03
CA VAL A 154 -9.29 2.81 -8.46
C VAL A 154 -10.03 1.49 -8.69
N PRO A 155 -10.01 0.95 -9.92
CA PRO A 155 -10.56 -0.37 -10.21
C PRO A 155 -9.90 -1.47 -9.38
N GLY A 156 -10.68 -2.49 -9.01
CA GLY A 156 -10.24 -3.57 -8.13
C GLY A 156 -8.95 -4.26 -8.58
N TRP A 157 -8.78 -4.49 -9.87
CA TRP A 157 -7.57 -5.12 -10.45
C TRP A 157 -6.29 -4.25 -10.37
N LEU A 158 -6.41 -2.96 -10.02
CA LEU A 158 -5.27 -2.05 -9.78
C LEU A 158 -4.95 -1.87 -8.29
N ASN A 159 -5.68 -2.56 -7.40
CA ASN A 159 -5.49 -2.51 -5.94
C ASN A 159 -4.56 -3.60 -5.38
N SER A 160 -3.96 -4.42 -6.26
CA SER A 160 -3.04 -5.47 -5.85
C SER A 160 -1.65 -5.24 -6.45
N THR A 161 -0.61 -5.39 -5.62
CA THR A 161 0.79 -5.36 -6.09
C THR A 161 1.12 -6.59 -6.93
N ILE A 162 2.19 -6.52 -7.72
CA ILE A 162 2.76 -7.66 -8.42
C ILE A 162 3.63 -8.46 -7.44
N SER A 163 3.54 -9.78 -7.45
CA SER A 163 4.33 -10.63 -6.55
C SER A 163 5.60 -11.13 -7.23
N SER A 164 6.75 -10.58 -6.83
CA SER A 164 8.05 -11.07 -7.31
C SER A 164 8.40 -12.46 -6.77
N SER A 165 7.91 -12.81 -5.57
CA SER A 165 8.20 -14.10 -4.92
C SER A 165 7.52 -15.29 -5.62
N THR A 166 6.43 -15.06 -6.35
CA THR A 166 5.72 -16.09 -7.12
C THR A 166 6.22 -16.19 -8.58
N GLY A 167 7.19 -15.37 -8.97
CA GLY A 167 7.65 -15.29 -10.36
C GLY A 167 6.64 -14.64 -11.31
N GLU A 168 5.72 -13.86 -10.79
CA GLU A 168 4.71 -13.15 -11.57
C GLU A 168 5.39 -12.17 -12.54
N LYS A 169 4.93 -12.16 -13.79
CA LYS A 169 5.40 -11.24 -14.81
C LYS A 169 5.06 -9.79 -14.39
N TYR A 170 5.96 -8.86 -14.68
CA TYR A 170 5.68 -7.44 -14.49
C TYR A 170 4.66 -6.95 -15.51
N TYR A 171 3.53 -6.42 -15.04
CA TYR A 171 2.47 -5.87 -15.87
C TYR A 171 2.69 -4.37 -16.09
N THR A 172 2.33 -3.88 -17.28
CA THR A 172 2.50 -2.48 -17.66
C THR A 172 1.25 -1.85 -18.26
N THR A 173 0.28 -2.68 -18.64
CA THR A 173 -0.94 -2.23 -19.31
C THR A 173 -2.20 -2.51 -18.50
N ALA A 174 -3.22 -1.68 -18.69
CA ALA A 174 -4.54 -1.86 -18.07
C ALA A 174 -5.13 -3.27 -18.36
N GLU A 175 -4.95 -3.79 -19.57
CA GLU A 175 -5.45 -5.10 -19.95
C GLU A 175 -4.74 -6.25 -19.23
N GLU A 176 -3.42 -6.16 -19.04
CA GLU A 176 -2.66 -7.17 -18.30
C GLU A 176 -3.12 -7.23 -16.83
N PHE A 177 -3.29 -6.08 -16.17
CA PHE A 177 -3.84 -6.04 -14.81
C PHE A 177 -5.26 -6.61 -14.76
N TYR A 178 -6.14 -6.17 -15.65
CA TYR A 178 -7.52 -6.65 -15.72
C TYR A 178 -7.64 -8.16 -15.85
N LYS A 179 -6.75 -8.78 -16.63
CA LYS A 179 -6.77 -10.25 -16.86
C LYS A 179 -6.14 -11.06 -15.74
N ASN A 180 -5.22 -10.49 -14.97
CA ASN A 180 -4.35 -11.27 -14.09
C ASN A 180 -4.44 -10.85 -12.61
N LYS A 181 -5.08 -9.74 -12.29
CA LYS A 181 -5.25 -9.24 -10.91
C LYS A 181 -6.72 -9.07 -10.60
N SER A 182 -7.08 -9.22 -9.34
CA SER A 182 -8.43 -9.00 -8.83
C SER A 182 -8.42 -8.22 -7.52
N GLY A 183 -9.56 -7.67 -7.17
CA GLY A 183 -9.74 -6.89 -5.95
C GLY A 183 -11.06 -6.12 -5.96
N SER A 184 -11.25 -5.27 -4.97
CA SER A 184 -12.42 -4.42 -4.83
C SER A 184 -12.16 -3.01 -5.34
N ASN A 185 -13.15 -2.42 -6.01
CA ASN A 185 -13.11 -1.02 -6.41
C ASN A 185 -13.01 -0.13 -5.16
N THR A 186 -12.09 0.81 -5.17
CA THR A 186 -11.79 1.65 -4.00
C THR A 186 -11.70 3.11 -4.40
N ILE A 187 -12.28 3.99 -3.59
CA ILE A 187 -12.09 5.43 -3.69
C ILE A 187 -10.96 5.81 -2.74
N TYR A 188 -9.92 6.43 -3.27
CA TYR A 188 -8.85 7.02 -2.47
C TYR A 188 -8.93 8.54 -2.52
N THR A 189 -8.89 9.17 -1.35
CA THR A 189 -8.53 10.59 -1.23
C THR A 189 -7.08 10.63 -0.77
N LEU A 190 -6.19 11.13 -1.63
CA LEU A 190 -4.75 11.15 -1.45
C LEU A 190 -4.27 12.60 -1.29
N THR A 191 -3.44 12.88 -0.28
CA THR A 191 -2.71 14.13 -0.16
C THR A 191 -1.21 13.84 -0.29
N LEU A 192 -0.57 14.40 -1.31
CA LEU A 192 0.89 14.29 -1.49
C LEU A 192 1.59 15.28 -0.58
N THR A 193 2.31 14.81 0.43
CA THR A 193 2.98 15.66 1.42
C THR A 193 4.47 15.86 1.15
N GLY A 194 5.06 15.01 0.31
CA GLY A 194 6.48 15.10 -0.07
C GLY A 194 6.86 14.05 -1.10
N LYS A 195 8.04 14.20 -1.65
CA LYS A 195 8.65 13.27 -2.62
C LYS A 195 10.17 13.32 -2.51
N THR A 196 10.83 12.24 -2.92
CA THR A 196 12.29 12.22 -3.03
C THR A 196 12.75 11.07 -3.95
N ASP A 197 13.87 11.26 -4.61
CA ASP A 197 14.62 10.22 -5.32
C ASP A 197 15.55 9.43 -4.37
N ASN A 198 15.92 10.03 -3.22
CA ASN A 198 16.87 9.47 -2.27
C ASN A 198 16.32 9.47 -0.84
N ILE A 199 15.79 8.31 -0.43
CA ILE A 199 15.19 8.15 0.89
C ILE A 199 16.22 8.35 2.02
N ASN A 200 17.45 7.89 1.84
CA ASN A 200 18.48 8.02 2.87
C ASN A 200 18.83 9.49 3.13
N LYS A 201 18.97 10.28 2.06
CA LYS A 201 19.19 11.72 2.20
C LYS A 201 18.01 12.41 2.89
N TRP A 202 16.79 12.05 2.49
CA TRP A 202 15.57 12.61 3.10
C TRP A 202 15.48 12.28 4.60
N GLU A 203 15.88 11.08 4.99
CA GLU A 203 15.93 10.64 6.38
C GLU A 203 16.96 11.42 7.18
N VAL A 204 18.18 11.60 6.65
CA VAL A 204 19.23 12.40 7.30
C VAL A 204 18.75 13.85 7.47
N ASP A 205 18.25 14.48 6.41
CA ASP A 205 17.73 15.85 6.47
C ASP A 205 16.57 15.98 7.49
N SER A 206 15.76 14.92 7.65
CA SER A 206 14.66 14.88 8.63
C SER A 206 15.17 14.77 10.06
N LEU A 207 16.21 13.98 10.29
CA LEU A 207 16.88 13.86 11.58
C LEU A 207 17.55 15.18 11.98
N GLU A 208 18.27 15.82 11.07
CA GLU A 208 18.90 17.13 11.29
C GLU A 208 17.85 18.19 11.64
N ARG A 209 16.74 18.25 10.92
CA ARG A 209 15.62 19.16 11.28
C ARG A 209 15.02 18.86 12.65
N TYR A 210 14.93 17.59 13.01
CA TYR A 210 14.42 17.19 14.32
C TYR A 210 15.37 17.61 15.43
N THR A 211 16.68 17.30 15.31
CA THR A 211 17.68 17.64 16.31
C THR A 211 17.77 19.15 16.51
N ALA A 212 17.81 19.94 15.44
CA ALA A 212 17.85 21.40 15.52
C ALA A 212 16.62 22.02 16.23
N ARG A 213 15.47 21.34 16.19
CA ARG A 213 14.22 21.84 16.79
C ARG A 213 13.98 21.33 18.19
N MET A 214 14.34 20.08 18.49
CA MET A 214 13.88 19.35 19.67
C MET A 214 14.97 19.07 20.68
N MET A 215 16.24 19.24 20.31
CA MET A 215 17.36 18.94 21.19
C MET A 215 18.20 20.20 21.43
N ASN A 216 18.73 20.34 22.65
CA ASN A 216 19.67 21.39 23.02
C ASN A 216 21.04 20.74 23.29
N ASP A 217 22.11 21.47 23.02
CA ASP A 217 23.49 21.01 23.26
C ASP A 217 23.75 19.59 22.71
N VAL A 218 23.44 19.45 21.42
CA VAL A 218 23.51 18.16 20.74
C VAL A 218 24.96 17.87 20.35
N ASP A 219 25.44 16.72 20.84
CA ASP A 219 26.68 16.13 20.33
C ASP A 219 26.37 15.10 19.23
N SER A 220 27.30 14.96 18.29
CA SER A 220 27.23 13.93 17.25
C SER A 220 28.43 12.97 17.36
N THR A 221 28.18 11.70 17.12
CA THR A 221 29.25 10.72 17.04
C THR A 221 29.76 10.58 15.61
N PHE A 222 30.92 9.94 15.44
CA PHE A 222 31.48 9.61 14.13
C PHE A 222 30.51 8.77 13.27
N TYR A 223 29.65 7.98 13.89
CA TYR A 223 28.65 7.14 13.20
C TYR A 223 27.36 7.87 12.82
N GLY A 224 27.27 9.18 13.06
CA GLY A 224 26.07 9.98 12.74
C GLY A 224 24.92 9.85 13.74
N TYR A 225 25.19 9.36 14.94
CA TYR A 225 24.24 9.42 16.03
C TYR A 225 24.30 10.81 16.67
N TYR A 226 23.11 11.34 16.97
CA TYR A 226 22.96 12.56 17.77
C TYR A 226 22.52 12.15 19.17
N TYR A 227 23.17 12.72 20.17
CA TYR A 227 22.78 12.47 21.56
C TYR A 227 22.74 13.75 22.38
N GLN A 228 21.91 13.75 23.39
CA GLN A 228 21.80 14.83 24.37
C GLN A 228 21.73 14.19 25.75
N GLN A 229 22.57 14.64 26.66
CA GLN A 229 22.52 14.24 28.05
C GLN A 229 21.38 14.99 28.74
N LEU A 230 20.39 14.28 29.28
CA LEU A 230 19.22 14.86 29.92
C LEU A 230 19.42 15.11 31.41
N LYS A 231 20.34 14.34 32.04
CA LYS A 231 20.64 14.41 33.46
C LYS A 231 22.12 14.10 33.68
N GLU A 232 22.79 14.91 34.51
CA GLU A 232 24.16 14.63 34.88
C GLU A 232 24.26 13.36 35.71
N PRO A 233 25.25 12.50 35.49
CA PRO A 233 25.45 11.31 36.28
C PRO A 233 25.87 11.69 37.72
N THR A 234 25.36 10.97 38.69
CA THR A 234 25.77 11.11 40.08
C THR A 234 27.09 10.41 40.38
N ASP A 235 27.45 9.43 39.58
CA ASP A 235 28.71 8.71 39.58
C ASP A 235 29.46 9.01 38.29
N THR A 236 30.68 9.53 38.36
CA THR A 236 31.55 9.87 37.26
C THR A 236 32.59 8.78 36.97
N THR A 237 32.44 7.60 37.58
CA THR A 237 33.33 6.45 37.32
C THR A 237 33.15 5.98 35.90
N THR A 238 34.26 5.92 35.16
CA THR A 238 34.25 5.34 33.80
C THR A 238 34.05 3.83 33.83
N PHE A 239 33.22 3.32 32.95
CA PHE A 239 33.05 1.87 32.83
C PHE A 239 34.35 1.21 32.32
N PRO A 240 34.87 0.15 32.96
CA PRO A 240 35.95 -0.64 32.43
C PRO A 240 35.52 -1.28 31.08
N ARG A 241 36.49 -1.59 30.23
CA ARG A 241 36.24 -2.41 29.03
C ARG A 241 35.64 -3.76 29.46
N ASP A 242 34.86 -4.39 28.60
CA ASP A 242 34.08 -5.59 28.86
C ASP A 242 33.01 -5.49 29.95
N THR A 243 32.65 -4.28 30.37
CA THR A 243 31.55 -4.10 31.31
C THR A 243 30.21 -4.46 30.69
N THR A 244 29.42 -5.19 31.47
CA THR A 244 28.02 -5.44 31.18
C THR A 244 27.17 -4.50 32.04
N PHE A 245 26.26 -3.77 31.39
CA PHE A 245 25.31 -2.90 32.07
C PHE A 245 23.90 -3.15 31.56
N TYR A 246 22.91 -2.65 32.28
CA TYR A 246 21.49 -2.79 31.97
C TYR A 246 20.87 -1.43 31.78
N ILE A 247 20.08 -1.26 30.71
CA ILE A 247 19.41 -0.02 30.39
C ILE A 247 17.91 -0.22 30.26
N ASN A 248 17.13 0.76 30.73
CA ASN A 248 15.77 0.93 30.31
C ASN A 248 15.72 1.95 29.17
N TYR A 249 14.83 1.74 28.22
CA TYR A 249 14.67 2.69 27.12
C TYR A 249 13.22 2.83 26.67
N ILE A 250 12.95 3.94 26.00
CA ILE A 250 11.72 4.20 25.25
C ILE A 250 12.13 4.63 23.84
N GLY A 251 11.79 3.81 22.85
CA GLY A 251 12.00 4.10 21.43
C GLY A 251 10.82 4.87 20.83
N ARG A 252 11.10 6.00 20.16
CA ARG A 252 10.10 6.85 19.53
C ARG A 252 10.47 7.14 18.09
N LEU A 253 9.46 7.25 17.23
CA LEU A 253 9.63 7.88 15.92
C LEU A 253 9.80 9.40 16.10
N LEU A 254 10.28 10.10 15.07
CA LEU A 254 10.48 11.56 15.12
C LEU A 254 9.17 12.35 15.36
N ASN A 255 8.02 11.76 15.11
CA ASN A 255 6.71 12.34 15.44
C ASN A 255 6.27 12.13 16.89
N GLY A 256 7.10 11.42 17.70
CA GLY A 256 6.84 11.14 19.11
C GLY A 256 6.11 9.83 19.40
N GLN A 257 5.66 9.09 18.36
CA GLN A 257 5.02 7.79 18.55
C GLN A 257 6.00 6.79 19.14
N VAL A 258 5.63 6.18 20.27
CA VAL A 258 6.42 5.10 20.88
C VAL A 258 6.21 3.81 20.10
N PHE A 259 7.29 3.20 19.63
CA PHE A 259 7.26 1.92 18.90
C PHE A 259 7.86 0.76 19.71
N ASP A 260 8.71 1.05 20.68
CA ASP A 260 9.31 0.03 21.55
C ASP A 260 9.72 0.59 22.93
N THR A 261 9.75 -0.27 23.95
CA THR A 261 10.22 0.06 25.30
C THR A 261 10.53 -1.21 26.09
N THR A 262 11.43 -1.08 27.08
CA THR A 262 11.69 -2.12 28.08
C THR A 262 10.77 -2.02 29.29
N ILE A 263 9.96 -0.97 29.40
CA ILE A 263 9.13 -0.65 30.57
C ILE A 263 7.68 -1.06 30.30
N GLU A 264 7.16 -2.02 31.07
CA GLU A 264 5.84 -2.61 30.87
C GLU A 264 4.70 -1.59 30.94
N ASP A 265 4.71 -0.73 31.96
CA ASP A 265 3.66 0.29 32.12
C ASP A 265 3.67 1.31 30.97
N THR A 266 4.86 1.66 30.48
CA THR A 266 5.00 2.50 29.28
C THR A 266 4.40 1.80 28.05
N ALA A 267 4.67 0.50 27.86
CA ALA A 267 4.09 -0.26 26.75
C ALA A 267 2.56 -0.32 26.82
N LYS A 268 1.99 -0.53 28.00
CA LYS A 268 0.53 -0.51 28.25
C LYS A 268 -0.05 0.89 27.99
N PHE A 269 0.61 1.93 28.49
CA PHE A 269 0.16 3.33 28.32
C PHE A 269 0.10 3.72 26.84
N TYR A 270 1.09 3.31 26.02
CA TYR A 270 1.15 3.63 24.61
C TYR A 270 0.45 2.60 23.71
N GLY A 271 -0.18 1.56 24.26
CA GLY A 271 -0.94 0.57 23.51
C GLY A 271 -0.10 -0.40 22.65
N ILE A 272 1.18 -0.55 22.97
CA ILE A 272 2.13 -1.45 22.31
C ILE A 272 2.50 -2.68 23.17
N TYR A 273 1.77 -2.91 24.25
CA TYR A 273 2.00 -4.05 25.13
C TYR A 273 1.75 -5.38 24.41
N SER A 274 2.68 -6.31 24.59
CA SER A 274 2.55 -7.70 24.13
C SER A 274 2.86 -8.66 25.28
N SER A 275 1.96 -9.61 25.52
CA SER A 275 2.16 -10.65 26.53
C SER A 275 3.29 -11.64 26.18
N SER A 276 3.72 -11.67 24.94
CA SER A 276 4.86 -12.49 24.48
C SER A 276 6.22 -11.84 24.71
N LYS A 277 6.25 -10.53 25.02
CA LYS A 277 7.48 -9.77 25.30
C LYS A 277 7.76 -9.74 26.80
N THR A 278 9.02 -9.96 27.17
CA THR A 278 9.48 -9.73 28.56
C THR A 278 9.95 -8.30 28.72
N TYR A 279 9.31 -7.56 29.62
CA TYR A 279 9.67 -6.19 29.97
C TYR A 279 10.63 -6.18 31.14
N LYS A 280 11.88 -5.87 30.87
CA LYS A 280 12.97 -5.76 31.83
C LYS A 280 14.12 -4.96 31.24
N PRO A 281 15.03 -4.41 32.05
CA PRO A 281 16.21 -3.74 31.53
C PRO A 281 16.99 -4.60 30.52
N GLN A 282 17.37 -4.00 29.41
CA GLN A 282 18.14 -4.64 28.34
C GLN A 282 19.61 -4.71 28.76
N MET A 283 20.20 -5.90 28.65
CA MET A 283 21.63 -6.09 28.87
C MET A 283 22.41 -5.55 27.66
N VAL A 284 23.40 -4.70 27.93
CA VAL A 284 24.35 -4.19 26.94
C VAL A 284 25.75 -4.56 27.42
N LYS A 285 26.55 -5.14 26.54
CA LYS A 285 27.95 -5.45 26.80
C LYS A 285 28.84 -4.59 25.91
N LEU A 286 29.80 -3.87 26.51
CA LEU A 286 30.83 -3.17 25.79
C LEU A 286 31.90 -4.19 25.37
N ASN A 287 32.07 -4.45 24.09
CA ASN A 287 33.07 -5.35 23.55
C ASN A 287 34.29 -4.59 23.03
N ASP A 288 35.48 -5.12 23.22
CA ASP A 288 36.70 -4.52 22.67
C ASP A 288 36.80 -4.56 21.12
N ASN A 289 35.92 -5.31 20.45
CA ASN A 289 35.97 -5.53 19.01
C ASN A 289 35.05 -4.63 18.20
N ASP A 290 34.31 -3.68 18.83
CA ASP A 290 33.42 -2.79 18.10
C ASP A 290 34.15 -1.69 17.29
N GLU A 291 35.51 -1.66 17.36
CA GLU A 291 36.34 -0.79 16.52
C GLU A 291 36.69 -1.36 15.14
N GLN A 292 36.37 -2.62 14.84
CA GLN A 292 36.54 -3.17 13.50
C GLN A 292 35.27 -2.90 12.65
N ASP A 293 35.19 -1.70 12.12
CA ASP A 293 34.39 -1.40 10.96
C ASP A 293 34.87 -2.30 9.79
N ASP A 294 34.09 -3.31 9.41
CA ASP A 294 34.37 -4.17 8.26
C ASP A 294 34.10 -3.49 6.92
N GLY A 295 33.95 -2.15 6.90
CA GLY A 295 33.69 -1.34 5.71
C GLY A 295 32.33 -1.61 5.06
N LYS A 296 31.47 -2.42 5.68
CA LYS A 296 30.09 -2.61 5.25
C LYS A 296 29.23 -1.57 5.92
N GLN A 297 28.96 -0.50 5.18
CA GLN A 297 27.97 0.50 5.56
C GLN A 297 26.59 -0.13 5.63
N HIS A 298 26.21 -0.64 6.80
CA HIS A 298 24.83 -0.93 7.11
C HIS A 298 24.13 0.38 7.43
N HIS A 299 23.80 1.14 6.39
CA HIS A 299 22.94 2.32 6.52
C HIS A 299 21.49 1.88 6.72
N GLN A 300 21.19 1.31 7.87
CA GLN A 300 19.83 1.40 8.39
C GLN A 300 19.78 2.68 9.23
N VAL A 301 19.41 3.78 8.61
CA VAL A 301 19.09 5.00 9.33
C VAL A 301 17.78 4.74 10.07
N PHE A 302 17.88 4.31 11.32
CA PHE A 302 16.71 4.28 12.20
C PHE A 302 16.40 5.73 12.58
N ILE A 303 15.36 6.29 11.98
CA ILE A 303 14.82 7.59 12.40
C ILE A 303 14.04 7.36 13.69
N ALA A 304 14.75 7.16 14.79
CA ALA A 304 14.17 6.92 16.09
C ALA A 304 14.92 7.71 17.18
N VAL A 305 14.18 8.20 18.14
CA VAL A 305 14.71 8.77 19.37
C VAL A 305 14.67 7.68 20.43
N ILE A 306 15.82 7.29 20.94
CA ILE A 306 15.91 6.37 22.08
C ILE A 306 16.22 7.20 23.31
N THR A 307 15.28 7.24 24.26
CA THR A 307 15.50 7.82 25.58
C THR A 307 15.92 6.71 26.52
N VAL A 308 17.16 6.75 26.98
CA VAL A 308 17.61 5.87 28.06
C VAL A 308 17.10 6.47 29.36
N VAL A 309 16.37 5.68 30.12
CA VAL A 309 15.75 6.10 31.39
C VAL A 309 16.51 5.43 32.52
N ASP A 310 16.94 6.23 33.49
CA ASP A 310 17.54 5.73 34.70
C ASP A 310 16.50 4.88 35.46
N GLY A 311 16.82 3.62 35.65
CA GLY A 311 15.97 2.75 36.45
C GLY A 311 16.34 2.89 37.91
N ASP A 312 15.48 3.49 38.69
CA ASP A 312 15.54 3.25 40.14
C ASP A 312 15.35 1.75 40.36
N LEU A 313 16.41 1.07 40.78
CA LEU A 313 16.45 -0.34 41.21
C LEU A 313 15.66 -0.53 42.50
#